data_00b209937a03d57f0f847c8e76dab633
#
_entry.id   00b209937a03d57f0f847c8e76dab633
#
_cell.length_a   1.000
_cell.length_b   1.000
_cell.length_c   1.000
_cell.angle_alpha   90.00
_cell.angle_beta   90.00
_cell.angle_gamma   90.00
#
_symmetry.space_group_name_H-M   'P 1'
#
loop_
_entity.id
_entity.type
_entity.pdbx_description
1 polymer ?
#
loop_
_entity_poly.entity_id
_entity_poly.type
_entity_poly.pdbx_seq_one_letter_code
_entity_poly.pdbx_strand_id
1 'polypeptide(L)'
;MTKELAANLEAAIVLAGRFIVTEAARIEVLPGTLPGEDNPHTNLDRETDALLHHTLLACFPVGRQPAYLTEELADDPIRLESDQVLIVDPIDGTRSLMKKHPEAAVSVALWRRGAGLVWGCVHNPFLPLTVSAIKGQGVLVNGRPSGVSNRSDPKECRLVMSRFETETGRLKALDGIADYYAQGSIANKMAHIACGLADATLTINPRSEWDLAAGTLLITEAGGIVTDQMGQALSFNQPILEMNGLVATNGHLHEWVLGLAEILRGANN
;
A
#
# COMPACT_ATOMS: atom_id res chain seq x y z
N MET A 1 2.17 -14.79 15.06
CA MET A 1 2.45 -15.03 13.62
C MET A 1 3.59 -16.01 13.50
N THR A 2 3.40 -17.17 12.85
CA THR A 2 4.50 -18.11 12.59
C THR A 2 5.17 -17.77 11.25
N LYS A 3 6.45 -18.14 11.12
CA LYS A 3 7.17 -17.96 9.84
C LYS A 3 6.56 -18.78 8.70
N GLU A 4 6.04 -19.96 9.03
CA GLU A 4 5.37 -20.84 8.06
C GLU A 4 4.09 -20.19 7.52
N LEU A 5 3.22 -19.65 8.39
CA LEU A 5 2.02 -18.94 7.94
C LEU A 5 2.38 -17.71 7.09
N ALA A 6 3.40 -16.95 7.49
CA ALA A 6 3.88 -15.81 6.71
C ALA A 6 4.33 -16.23 5.30
N ALA A 7 5.09 -17.31 5.18
CA ALA A 7 5.55 -17.84 3.90
C ALA A 7 4.39 -18.31 3.01
N ASN A 8 3.38 -18.97 3.59
CA ASN A 8 2.20 -19.42 2.86
C ASN A 8 1.37 -18.24 2.33
N LEU A 9 1.17 -17.20 3.15
CA LEU A 9 0.49 -15.98 2.73
C LEU A 9 1.26 -15.23 1.62
N GLU A 10 2.59 -15.13 1.74
CA GLU A 10 3.44 -14.53 0.71
C GLU A 10 3.35 -15.33 -0.60
N ALA A 11 3.35 -16.66 -0.54
CA ALA A 11 3.19 -17.51 -1.72
C ALA A 11 1.85 -17.30 -2.44
N ALA A 12 0.75 -17.11 -1.68
CA ALA A 12 -0.57 -16.78 -2.24
C ALA A 12 -0.55 -15.44 -2.98
N ILE A 13 0.12 -14.42 -2.42
CA ILE A 13 0.28 -13.10 -3.05
C ILE A 13 1.11 -13.19 -4.34
N VAL A 14 2.22 -13.92 -4.31
CA VAL A 14 3.05 -14.12 -5.52
C VAL A 14 2.29 -14.88 -6.60
N LEU A 15 1.42 -15.83 -6.22
CA LEU A 15 0.52 -16.51 -7.15
C LEU A 15 -0.46 -15.53 -7.81
N ALA A 16 -1.09 -14.66 -7.03
CA ALA A 16 -1.97 -13.61 -7.54
C ALA A 16 -1.23 -12.64 -8.47
N GLY A 17 0.02 -12.27 -8.12
CA GLY A 17 0.86 -11.46 -9.01
C GLY A 17 1.13 -12.11 -10.36
N ARG A 18 1.40 -13.42 -10.40
CA ARG A 18 1.55 -14.16 -11.66
C ARG A 18 0.26 -14.19 -12.47
N PHE A 19 -0.88 -14.34 -11.83
CA PHE A 19 -2.19 -14.25 -12.45
C PHE A 19 -2.39 -12.88 -13.11
N ILE A 20 -2.13 -11.77 -12.39
CA ILE A 20 -2.21 -10.41 -12.92
C ILE A 20 -1.36 -10.25 -14.20
N VAL A 21 -0.10 -10.69 -14.18
CA VAL A 21 0.79 -10.59 -15.36
C VAL A 21 0.26 -11.37 -16.55
N THR A 22 -0.30 -12.57 -16.31
CA THR A 22 -0.84 -13.43 -17.36
C THR A 22 -2.09 -12.83 -17.99
N GLU A 23 -2.97 -12.24 -17.17
CA GLU A 23 -4.28 -11.75 -17.59
C GLU A 23 -4.31 -10.25 -17.94
N ALA A 24 -3.23 -9.50 -17.70
CA ALA A 24 -3.16 -8.06 -17.91
C ALA A 24 -3.58 -7.59 -19.33
N ALA A 25 -3.40 -8.44 -20.34
CA ALA A 25 -3.85 -8.14 -21.71
C ALA A 25 -5.37 -8.19 -21.88
N ARG A 26 -6.12 -8.79 -20.94
CA ARG A 26 -7.58 -8.94 -20.95
C ARG A 26 -8.29 -7.95 -20.03
N ILE A 27 -7.60 -6.93 -19.56
CA ILE A 27 -8.15 -5.94 -18.64
C ILE A 27 -9.29 -5.17 -19.28
N GLU A 28 -10.45 -5.16 -18.64
CA GLU A 28 -11.65 -4.44 -19.07
C GLU A 28 -12.21 -3.63 -17.89
N VAL A 29 -12.58 -2.38 -18.16
CA VAL A 29 -13.22 -1.50 -17.16
C VAL A 29 -14.65 -1.96 -16.92
N LEU A 30 -15.01 -2.14 -15.65
CA LEU A 30 -16.36 -2.59 -15.29
C LEU A 30 -17.41 -1.48 -15.47
N PRO A 31 -18.68 -1.86 -15.79
CA PRO A 31 -19.79 -0.92 -15.82
C PRO A 31 -19.98 -0.19 -14.50
N GLY A 32 -20.20 1.12 -14.55
CA GLY A 32 -20.37 1.97 -13.36
C GLY A 32 -19.16 2.81 -13.02
N THR A 33 -17.98 2.48 -13.54
CA THR A 33 -16.80 3.34 -13.46
C THR A 33 -17.00 4.59 -14.33
N LEU A 34 -16.90 5.78 -13.74
CA LEU A 34 -17.06 7.02 -14.48
C LEU A 34 -15.77 7.35 -15.28
N PRO A 35 -15.89 7.95 -16.50
CA PRO A 35 -14.73 8.42 -17.24
C PRO A 35 -13.94 9.45 -16.41
N GLY A 36 -12.64 9.18 -16.19
CA GLY A 36 -11.77 10.06 -15.43
C GLY A 36 -11.77 9.83 -13.91
N GLU A 37 -12.47 8.81 -13.43
CA GLU A 37 -12.40 8.39 -12.03
C GLU A 37 -10.96 8.13 -11.58
N ASP A 38 -10.66 8.53 -10.35
CA ASP A 38 -9.31 8.38 -9.78
C ASP A 38 -8.96 6.91 -9.53
N ASN A 39 -9.96 6.03 -9.40
CA ASN A 39 -9.80 4.60 -9.12
C ASN A 39 -10.75 3.76 -10.00
N PRO A 40 -10.35 3.39 -11.23
CA PRO A 40 -11.17 2.54 -12.09
C PRO A 40 -11.20 1.10 -11.57
N HIS A 41 -12.38 0.48 -11.50
CA HIS A 41 -12.54 -0.94 -11.21
C HIS A 41 -12.53 -1.75 -12.51
N THR A 42 -11.81 -2.87 -12.52
CA THR A 42 -11.72 -3.76 -13.69
C THR A 42 -12.12 -5.19 -13.35
N ASN A 43 -12.34 -6.00 -14.41
CA ASN A 43 -12.54 -7.43 -14.23
C ASN A 43 -11.35 -8.10 -13.51
N LEU A 44 -10.13 -7.60 -13.79
CA LEU A 44 -8.92 -8.18 -13.24
C LEU A 44 -8.79 -7.96 -11.72
N ASP A 45 -9.25 -6.80 -11.21
CA ASP A 45 -9.27 -6.52 -9.77
C ASP A 45 -10.16 -7.55 -9.06
N ARG A 46 -11.38 -7.79 -9.56
CA ARG A 46 -12.32 -8.76 -8.98
C ARG A 46 -11.84 -10.22 -9.09
N GLU A 47 -11.28 -10.60 -10.23
CA GLU A 47 -10.75 -11.95 -10.44
C GLU A 47 -9.55 -12.21 -9.52
N THR A 48 -8.68 -11.19 -9.36
CA THR A 48 -7.53 -11.25 -8.44
C THR A 48 -7.99 -11.31 -6.99
N ASP A 49 -8.99 -10.52 -6.61
CA ASP A 49 -9.58 -10.57 -5.27
C ASP A 49 -10.15 -11.96 -4.95
N ALA A 50 -10.93 -12.54 -5.86
CA ALA A 50 -11.48 -13.88 -5.69
C ALA A 50 -10.39 -14.95 -5.50
N LEU A 51 -9.27 -14.87 -6.25
CA LEU A 51 -8.12 -15.74 -6.11
C LEU A 51 -7.45 -15.55 -4.75
N LEU A 52 -7.21 -14.30 -4.33
CA LEU A 52 -6.62 -13.97 -3.03
C LEU A 52 -7.51 -14.41 -1.88
N HIS A 53 -8.81 -14.13 -1.94
CA HIS A 53 -9.77 -14.57 -0.92
C HIS A 53 -9.68 -16.08 -0.68
N HIS A 54 -9.73 -16.88 -1.76
CA HIS A 54 -9.65 -18.33 -1.65
C HIS A 54 -8.29 -18.80 -1.11
N THR A 55 -7.19 -18.31 -1.67
CA THR A 55 -5.85 -18.80 -1.35
C THR A 55 -5.35 -18.33 0.02
N LEU A 56 -5.65 -17.08 0.41
CA LEU A 56 -5.26 -16.54 1.71
C LEU A 56 -6.03 -17.21 2.85
N LEU A 57 -7.37 -17.39 2.72
CA LEU A 57 -8.16 -18.06 3.75
C LEU A 57 -7.80 -19.54 3.90
N ALA A 58 -7.37 -20.21 2.83
CA ALA A 58 -6.89 -21.59 2.88
C ALA A 58 -5.59 -21.75 3.72
N CYS A 59 -4.83 -20.67 3.96
CA CYS A 59 -3.66 -20.68 4.84
C CYS A 59 -4.02 -20.82 6.33
N PHE A 60 -5.29 -20.65 6.71
CA PHE A 60 -5.76 -20.72 8.09
C PHE A 60 -6.58 -22.00 8.33
N PRO A 61 -6.56 -22.54 9.56
CA PRO A 61 -7.39 -23.68 9.91
C PRO A 61 -8.89 -23.37 9.72
N VAL A 62 -9.65 -24.34 9.24
CA VAL A 62 -11.11 -24.23 9.12
C VAL A 62 -11.72 -23.84 10.47
N GLY A 63 -12.61 -22.84 10.47
CA GLY A 63 -13.24 -22.28 11.66
C GLY A 63 -12.37 -21.30 12.47
N ARG A 64 -11.16 -20.99 11.99
CA ARG A 64 -10.27 -19.95 12.55
C ARG A 64 -9.76 -18.97 11.48
N GLN A 65 -10.52 -18.86 10.40
CA GLN A 65 -10.20 -17.93 9.32
C GLN A 65 -10.41 -16.49 9.80
N PRO A 66 -9.54 -15.55 9.38
CA PRO A 66 -9.74 -14.13 9.63
C PRO A 66 -10.96 -13.61 8.87
N ALA A 67 -11.54 -12.51 9.34
CA ALA A 67 -12.41 -11.69 8.49
C ALA A 67 -11.61 -11.11 7.31
N TYR A 68 -12.30 -10.70 6.27
CA TYR A 68 -11.71 -10.26 5.02
C TYR A 68 -12.23 -8.88 4.65
N LEU A 69 -11.35 -7.89 4.63
CA LEU A 69 -11.62 -6.53 4.20
C LEU A 69 -10.86 -6.30 2.90
N THR A 70 -11.55 -5.89 1.84
CA THR A 70 -10.96 -5.66 0.52
C THR A 70 -11.62 -4.47 -0.16
N GLU A 71 -10.93 -3.92 -1.16
CA GLU A 71 -11.45 -2.86 -2.02
C GLU A 71 -12.65 -3.33 -2.87
N GLU A 72 -12.68 -4.60 -3.29
CA GLU A 72 -13.58 -5.12 -4.31
C GLU A 72 -14.95 -5.59 -3.79
N LEU A 73 -15.10 -5.75 -2.46
CA LEU A 73 -16.34 -6.20 -1.84
C LEU A 73 -16.90 -5.14 -0.90
N ALA A 74 -18.22 -5.16 -0.73
CA ALA A 74 -18.86 -4.35 0.30
C ALA A 74 -18.30 -4.71 1.68
N ASP A 75 -18.01 -3.69 2.49
CA ASP A 75 -17.52 -3.89 3.85
C ASP A 75 -18.56 -4.65 4.71
N ASP A 76 -18.10 -5.72 5.39
CA ASP A 76 -18.91 -6.43 6.39
C ASP A 76 -18.46 -5.99 7.79
N PRO A 77 -19.32 -5.26 8.54
CA PRO A 77 -18.99 -4.79 9.89
C PRO A 77 -18.64 -5.90 10.88
N ILE A 78 -18.94 -7.17 10.59
CA ILE A 78 -18.58 -8.31 11.45
C ILE A 78 -17.06 -8.40 11.67
N ARG A 79 -16.26 -7.83 10.77
CA ARG A 79 -14.80 -7.72 10.93
C ARG A 79 -14.39 -6.97 12.20
N LEU A 80 -15.21 -6.02 12.65
CA LEU A 80 -14.95 -5.25 13.87
C LEU A 80 -15.07 -6.11 15.13
N GLU A 81 -15.77 -7.24 15.06
CA GLU A 81 -15.89 -8.23 16.13
C GLU A 81 -14.88 -9.38 16.00
N SER A 82 -14.19 -9.47 14.88
CA SER A 82 -13.24 -10.55 14.59
C SER A 82 -11.88 -10.35 15.30
N ASP A 83 -11.25 -11.45 15.72
CA ASP A 83 -9.92 -11.40 16.34
C ASP A 83 -8.80 -11.14 15.35
N GLN A 84 -9.02 -11.46 14.07
CA GLN A 84 -8.10 -11.26 12.98
C GLN A 84 -8.82 -10.79 11.72
N VAL A 85 -8.18 -9.87 10.99
CA VAL A 85 -8.69 -9.35 9.72
C VAL A 85 -7.56 -9.33 8.69
N LEU A 86 -7.79 -9.91 7.53
CA LEU A 86 -6.99 -9.66 6.34
C LEU A 86 -7.48 -8.36 5.70
N ILE A 87 -6.57 -7.42 5.46
CA ILE A 87 -6.82 -6.15 4.79
C ILE A 87 -6.10 -6.21 3.46
N VAL A 88 -6.85 -6.17 2.35
CA VAL A 88 -6.39 -6.55 1.01
C VAL A 88 -6.72 -5.48 -0.01
N ASP A 89 -5.72 -5.09 -0.78
CA ASP A 89 -5.87 -4.44 -2.06
C ASP A 89 -5.35 -5.41 -3.14
N PRO A 90 -6.22 -5.95 -3.98
CA PRO A 90 -5.83 -6.94 -4.99
C PRO A 90 -4.95 -6.33 -6.08
N ILE A 91 -5.18 -5.08 -6.47
CA ILE A 91 -4.37 -4.37 -7.47
C ILE A 91 -4.30 -2.88 -7.14
N ASP A 92 -3.46 -2.49 -6.17
CA ASP A 92 -3.15 -1.07 -6.00
C ASP A 92 -2.44 -0.54 -7.24
N GLY A 93 -3.04 0.47 -7.87
CA GLY A 93 -2.50 1.07 -9.08
C GLY A 93 -3.11 0.55 -10.39
N THR A 94 -4.37 0.13 -10.39
CA THR A 94 -5.14 -0.31 -11.59
C THR A 94 -5.03 0.66 -12.76
N ARG A 95 -5.05 1.97 -12.51
CA ARG A 95 -4.81 3.00 -13.54
C ARG A 95 -3.43 2.88 -14.20
N SER A 96 -2.38 2.63 -13.42
CA SER A 96 -1.02 2.41 -13.94
C SER A 96 -0.97 1.14 -14.78
N LEU A 97 -1.61 0.07 -14.32
CA LEU A 97 -1.72 -1.19 -15.04
C LEU A 97 -2.42 -1.00 -16.40
N MET A 98 -3.55 -0.29 -16.44
CA MET A 98 -4.26 0.03 -17.70
C MET A 98 -3.40 0.82 -18.67
N LYS A 99 -2.54 1.71 -18.17
CA LYS A 99 -1.56 2.48 -18.97
C LYS A 99 -0.28 1.69 -19.27
N LYS A 100 -0.20 0.41 -18.88
CA LYS A 100 0.97 -0.48 -19.04
C LYS A 100 2.23 0.02 -18.33
N HIS A 101 2.07 0.75 -17.24
CA HIS A 101 3.18 1.07 -16.34
C HIS A 101 3.42 -0.09 -15.37
N PRO A 102 4.69 -0.49 -15.11
CA PRO A 102 5.02 -1.61 -14.22
C PRO A 102 4.95 -1.22 -12.74
N GLU A 103 3.90 -0.53 -12.33
CA GLU A 103 3.80 0.14 -11.03
C GLU A 103 2.67 -0.38 -10.14
N ALA A 104 1.86 -1.34 -10.62
CA ALA A 104 0.82 -1.95 -9.81
C ALA A 104 1.39 -2.95 -8.79
N ALA A 105 0.71 -3.11 -7.67
CA ALA A 105 1.11 -4.04 -6.61
C ALA A 105 -0.09 -4.73 -5.96
N VAL A 106 0.11 -5.95 -5.50
CA VAL A 106 -0.78 -6.63 -4.54
C VAL A 106 -0.36 -6.22 -3.14
N SER A 107 -1.30 -5.74 -2.32
CA SER A 107 -1.05 -5.28 -0.95
C SER A 107 -1.92 -6.05 0.03
N VAL A 108 -1.30 -6.76 0.98
CA VAL A 108 -2.03 -7.55 1.98
C VAL A 108 -1.43 -7.35 3.36
N ALA A 109 -2.28 -7.08 4.34
CA ALA A 109 -1.90 -7.04 5.75
C ALA A 109 -2.77 -7.97 6.59
N LEU A 110 -2.22 -8.48 7.68
CA LEU A 110 -2.95 -9.18 8.73
C LEU A 110 -2.99 -8.29 9.98
N TRP A 111 -4.18 -7.88 10.35
CA TRP A 111 -4.47 -7.20 11.60
C TRP A 111 -4.94 -8.20 12.66
N ARG A 112 -4.60 -7.97 13.93
CA ARG A 112 -5.02 -8.78 15.08
C ARG A 112 -5.48 -7.91 16.22
N ARG A 113 -6.60 -8.28 16.83
CA ARG A 113 -7.16 -7.58 18.00
C ARG A 113 -6.10 -7.47 19.11
N GLY A 114 -5.97 -6.27 19.67
CA GLY A 114 -5.01 -5.96 20.73
C GLY A 114 -3.54 -5.90 20.32
N ALA A 115 -3.21 -6.24 19.07
CA ALA A 115 -1.83 -6.19 18.56
C ALA A 115 -1.66 -5.25 17.36
N GLY A 116 -2.76 -4.87 16.66
CA GLY A 116 -2.70 -4.08 15.43
C GLY A 116 -2.19 -4.92 14.25
N LEU A 117 -1.51 -4.30 13.33
CA LEU A 117 -0.88 -4.98 12.20
C LEU A 117 0.21 -5.93 12.70
N VAL A 118 0.17 -7.21 12.31
CA VAL A 118 1.11 -8.25 12.75
C VAL A 118 1.91 -8.86 11.61
N TRP A 119 1.46 -8.68 10.37
CA TRP A 119 2.14 -9.09 9.16
C TRP A 119 1.68 -8.22 8.00
N GLY A 120 2.55 -8.00 7.01
CA GLY A 120 2.24 -7.28 5.79
C GLY A 120 3.14 -7.73 4.65
N CYS A 121 2.61 -7.67 3.44
CA CYS A 121 3.34 -7.95 2.22
C CYS A 121 2.83 -7.07 1.09
N VAL A 122 3.77 -6.50 0.33
CA VAL A 122 3.52 -5.82 -0.94
C VAL A 122 4.35 -6.51 -2.01
N HIS A 123 3.69 -6.92 -3.08
CA HIS A 123 4.31 -7.58 -4.22
C HIS A 123 4.01 -6.84 -5.51
N ASN A 124 5.05 -6.33 -6.17
CA ASN A 124 4.92 -5.80 -7.53
C ASN A 124 5.19 -6.95 -8.52
N PRO A 125 4.18 -7.39 -9.28
CA PRO A 125 4.33 -8.54 -10.17
C PRO A 125 5.12 -8.24 -11.45
N PHE A 126 5.32 -6.97 -11.80
CA PHE A 126 6.03 -6.52 -13.00
C PHE A 126 7.51 -6.23 -12.73
N LEU A 127 7.88 -6.12 -11.48
CA LEU A 127 9.26 -5.94 -11.01
C LEU A 127 9.62 -7.09 -10.05
N PRO A 128 10.89 -7.50 -9.94
CA PRO A 128 11.28 -8.54 -8.99
C PRO A 128 11.27 -7.98 -7.55
N LEU A 129 10.13 -7.50 -7.08
CA LEU A 129 9.99 -6.83 -5.80
C LEU A 129 8.84 -7.44 -4.97
N THR A 130 9.22 -8.19 -3.94
CA THR A 130 8.35 -8.62 -2.86
C THR A 130 8.92 -8.10 -1.55
N VAL A 131 8.15 -7.29 -0.84
CA VAL A 131 8.55 -6.73 0.46
C VAL A 131 7.58 -7.25 1.51
N SER A 132 8.09 -7.91 2.54
CA SER A 132 7.27 -8.49 3.59
C SER A 132 7.85 -8.23 4.99
N ALA A 133 6.98 -8.19 6.00
CA ALA A 133 7.40 -8.05 7.38
C ALA A 133 6.48 -8.81 8.34
N ILE A 134 7.06 -9.33 9.41
CA ILE A 134 6.36 -9.79 10.61
C ILE A 134 6.70 -8.79 11.71
N LYS A 135 5.70 -8.30 12.43
CA LYS A 135 5.88 -7.34 13.54
C LYS A 135 6.98 -7.77 14.49
N GLY A 136 7.95 -6.87 14.72
CA GLY A 136 9.11 -7.08 15.59
C GLY A 136 10.23 -7.93 14.97
N GLN A 137 10.19 -8.25 13.67
CA GLN A 137 11.23 -9.06 13.02
C GLN A 137 11.96 -8.33 11.87
N GLY A 138 11.68 -7.04 11.68
CA GLY A 138 12.21 -6.26 10.57
C GLY A 138 11.57 -6.59 9.23
N VAL A 139 12.09 -5.97 8.16
CA VAL A 139 11.58 -6.09 6.79
C VAL A 139 12.46 -7.00 5.95
N LEU A 140 11.83 -7.78 5.08
CA LEU A 140 12.50 -8.62 4.08
C LEU A 140 12.15 -8.13 2.67
N VAL A 141 13.16 -8.04 1.81
CA VAL A 141 13.02 -7.79 0.37
C VAL A 141 13.47 -9.05 -0.38
N ASN A 142 12.55 -9.68 -1.10
CA ASN A 142 12.81 -10.95 -1.78
C ASN A 142 13.48 -11.98 -0.84
N GLY A 143 12.99 -12.07 0.41
CA GLY A 143 13.49 -12.97 1.45
C GLY A 143 14.80 -12.54 2.12
N ARG A 144 15.37 -11.36 1.81
CA ARG A 144 16.61 -10.86 2.40
C ARG A 144 16.35 -9.67 3.32
N PRO A 145 17.01 -9.56 4.49
CA PRO A 145 16.87 -8.40 5.36
C PRO A 145 17.19 -7.08 4.64
N SER A 146 16.40 -6.06 4.93
CA SER A 146 16.55 -4.72 4.36
C SER A 146 16.12 -3.66 5.38
N GLY A 147 16.08 -2.40 4.98
CA GLY A 147 15.63 -1.27 5.80
C GLY A 147 15.51 0.00 5.00
N VAL A 148 15.03 1.05 5.64
CA VAL A 148 14.97 2.38 5.05
C VAL A 148 16.36 2.96 4.77
N SER A 149 16.45 3.98 3.95
CA SER A 149 17.70 4.71 3.71
C SER A 149 18.08 5.57 4.92
N ASN A 150 19.35 5.94 5.01
CA ASN A 150 19.87 6.84 6.05
C ASN A 150 19.99 8.31 5.58
N ARG A 151 19.34 8.69 4.45
CA ARG A 151 19.40 10.08 3.96
C ARG A 151 18.64 11.00 4.91
N SER A 152 19.27 12.12 5.25
CA SER A 152 18.71 13.12 6.17
C SER A 152 18.70 14.53 5.59
N ASP A 153 19.41 14.78 4.47
CA ASP A 153 19.39 16.08 3.77
C ASP A 153 18.17 16.11 2.81
N PRO A 154 17.24 17.07 2.97
CA PRO A 154 16.14 17.28 2.03
C PRO A 154 16.57 17.43 0.56
N LYS A 155 17.75 17.99 0.29
CA LYS A 155 18.28 18.16 -1.07
C LYS A 155 18.69 16.86 -1.75
N GLU A 156 18.93 15.80 -0.97
CA GLU A 156 19.27 14.46 -1.46
C GLU A 156 18.06 13.50 -1.41
N CYS A 157 16.91 14.00 -0.96
CA CYS A 157 15.70 13.18 -0.80
C CYS A 157 15.24 12.63 -2.15
N ARG A 158 15.05 11.31 -2.19
CA ARG A 158 14.37 10.64 -3.30
C ARG A 158 12.87 10.58 -2.99
N LEU A 159 12.20 11.70 -3.17
CA LEU A 159 10.76 11.84 -2.98
C LEU A 159 10.03 11.17 -4.15
N VAL A 160 9.14 10.23 -3.86
CA VAL A 160 8.29 9.55 -4.86
C VAL A 160 6.85 10.00 -4.70
N MET A 161 6.26 10.56 -5.77
CA MET A 161 4.91 11.13 -5.73
C MET A 161 3.96 10.37 -6.65
N SER A 162 2.67 10.61 -6.47
CA SER A 162 1.64 10.00 -7.32
C SER A 162 1.79 10.45 -8.76
N ARG A 163 1.90 9.50 -9.69
CA ARG A 163 1.88 9.78 -11.14
C ARG A 163 0.62 10.53 -11.55
N PHE A 164 -0.53 10.12 -11.05
CA PHE A 164 -1.79 10.78 -11.35
C PHE A 164 -1.81 12.24 -10.85
N GLU A 165 -1.39 12.49 -9.62
CA GLU A 165 -1.33 13.85 -9.07
C GLU A 165 -0.32 14.72 -9.82
N THR A 166 0.80 14.13 -10.28
CA THR A 166 1.79 14.81 -11.14
C THR A 166 1.18 15.17 -12.50
N GLU A 167 0.58 14.20 -13.21
CA GLU A 167 -0.01 14.39 -14.53
C GLU A 167 -1.19 15.39 -14.53
N THR A 168 -1.94 15.44 -13.44
CA THR A 168 -3.07 16.37 -13.26
C THR A 168 -2.68 17.74 -12.71
N GLY A 169 -1.40 17.93 -12.38
CA GLY A 169 -0.87 19.20 -11.86
C GLY A 169 -1.27 19.52 -10.41
N ARG A 170 -1.75 18.53 -9.65
CA ARG A 170 -2.11 18.68 -8.23
C ARG A 170 -0.89 18.95 -7.33
N LEU A 171 0.32 18.70 -7.83
CA LEU A 171 1.58 18.87 -7.10
C LEU A 171 2.33 20.16 -7.45
N LYS A 172 1.76 21.06 -8.28
CA LYS A 172 2.42 22.31 -8.73
C LYS A 172 2.91 23.21 -7.59
N ALA A 173 2.26 23.15 -6.43
CA ALA A 173 2.71 23.92 -5.27
C ALA A 173 4.09 23.47 -4.73
N LEU A 174 4.59 22.30 -5.14
CA LEU A 174 5.93 21.82 -4.79
C LEU A 174 7.00 22.19 -5.81
N ASP A 175 6.63 22.81 -6.95
CA ASP A 175 7.58 23.19 -7.99
C ASP A 175 8.62 24.17 -7.47
N GLY A 176 9.90 23.84 -7.60
CA GLY A 176 11.02 24.61 -7.06
C GLY A 176 11.23 24.51 -5.54
N ILE A 177 10.42 23.73 -4.83
CA ILE A 177 10.56 23.47 -3.39
C ILE A 177 11.16 22.08 -3.15
N ALA A 178 10.69 21.06 -3.89
CA ALA A 178 11.18 19.70 -3.78
C ALA A 178 11.24 19.01 -5.13
N ASP A 179 12.33 18.31 -5.39
CA ASP A 179 12.44 17.43 -6.55
C ASP A 179 11.79 16.09 -6.25
N TYR A 180 11.00 15.57 -7.19
CA TYR A 180 10.34 14.28 -7.05
C TYR A 180 10.23 13.53 -8.37
N TYR A 181 10.09 12.22 -8.29
CA TYR A 181 9.74 11.39 -9.45
C TYR A 181 8.35 10.78 -9.29
N ALA A 182 7.67 10.57 -10.41
CA ALA A 182 6.30 10.11 -10.44
C ALA A 182 6.21 8.57 -10.51
N GLN A 183 5.36 7.97 -9.65
CA GLN A 183 5.08 6.54 -9.65
C GLN A 183 3.62 6.29 -9.28
N GLY A 184 3.01 5.27 -9.91
CA GLY A 184 1.70 4.76 -9.51
C GLY A 184 1.78 3.84 -8.30
N SER A 185 0.62 3.40 -7.79
CA SER A 185 0.49 2.52 -6.63
C SER A 185 1.07 3.14 -5.34
N ILE A 186 0.24 3.35 -4.35
CA ILE A 186 0.72 3.88 -3.08
C ILE A 186 1.43 2.80 -2.26
N ALA A 187 0.94 1.55 -2.31
CA ALA A 187 1.58 0.42 -1.66
C ALA A 187 3.00 0.17 -2.23
N ASN A 188 3.16 0.27 -3.57
CA ASN A 188 4.45 0.12 -4.21
C ASN A 188 5.42 1.25 -3.81
N LYS A 189 4.97 2.52 -3.72
CA LYS A 189 5.78 3.64 -3.20
C LYS A 189 6.22 3.39 -1.76
N MET A 190 5.31 2.92 -0.90
CA MET A 190 5.63 2.57 0.49
C MET A 190 6.62 1.40 0.58
N ALA A 191 6.48 0.38 -0.27
CA ALA A 191 7.45 -0.71 -0.38
C ALA A 191 8.85 -0.21 -0.80
N HIS A 192 8.93 0.76 -1.74
CA HIS A 192 10.21 1.38 -2.12
C HIS A 192 10.88 2.12 -0.95
N ILE A 193 10.10 2.77 -0.08
CA ILE A 193 10.65 3.40 1.13
C ILE A 193 11.16 2.33 2.09
N ALA A 194 10.37 1.30 2.36
CA ALA A 194 10.74 0.22 3.28
C ALA A 194 12.02 -0.54 2.87
N CYS A 195 12.36 -0.55 1.57
CA CYS A 195 13.58 -1.18 1.07
C CYS A 195 14.70 -0.17 0.72
N GLY A 196 14.55 1.11 1.08
CA GLY A 196 15.57 2.14 0.85
C GLY A 196 15.73 2.58 -0.60
N LEU A 197 14.83 2.21 -1.51
CA LEU A 197 14.82 2.67 -2.92
C LEU A 197 14.27 4.09 -3.06
N ALA A 198 13.36 4.50 -2.18
CA ALA A 198 12.88 5.87 -2.01
C ALA A 198 13.06 6.30 -0.55
N ASP A 199 12.92 7.58 -0.26
CA ASP A 199 13.10 8.13 1.09
C ASP A 199 11.79 8.63 1.67
N ALA A 200 10.85 9.09 0.83
CA ALA A 200 9.56 9.60 1.27
C ALA A 200 8.49 9.55 0.18
N THR A 201 7.24 9.54 0.61
CA THR A 201 6.03 9.84 -0.19
C THR A 201 5.01 10.54 0.67
N LEU A 202 4.13 11.32 0.04
CA LEU A 202 2.99 11.93 0.71
C LEU A 202 1.79 12.05 -0.23
N THR A 203 0.61 12.13 0.34
CA THR A 203 -0.62 12.58 -0.32
C THR A 203 -1.54 13.23 0.69
N ILE A 204 -2.19 14.32 0.31
CA ILE A 204 -3.21 15.00 1.13
C ILE A 204 -4.62 14.50 0.83
N ASN A 205 -4.77 13.68 -0.23
CA ASN A 205 -6.06 13.09 -0.57
C ASN A 205 -6.35 11.90 0.36
N PRO A 206 -7.62 11.69 0.74
CA PRO A 206 -8.03 10.53 1.51
C PRO A 206 -7.58 9.22 0.87
N ARG A 207 -7.30 8.22 1.71
CA ARG A 207 -6.90 6.86 1.31
C ARG A 207 -7.64 5.83 2.13
N SER A 208 -7.86 4.66 1.55
CA SER A 208 -8.51 3.56 2.25
C SER A 208 -7.50 2.75 3.08
N GLU A 209 -8.02 2.00 4.06
CA GLU A 209 -7.17 1.14 4.90
C GLU A 209 -6.33 0.14 4.07
N TRP A 210 -6.90 -0.45 3.02
CA TRP A 210 -6.21 -1.44 2.19
C TRP A 210 -5.04 -0.86 1.40
N ASP A 211 -5.09 0.43 1.02
CA ASP A 211 -3.98 1.15 0.38
C ASP A 211 -2.74 1.21 1.28
N LEU A 212 -2.95 1.34 2.60
CA LEU A 212 -1.91 1.77 3.54
C LEU A 212 -1.46 0.69 4.52
N ALA A 213 -2.30 -0.31 4.82
CA ALA A 213 -2.06 -1.23 5.92
C ALA A 213 -0.73 -2.01 5.80
N ALA A 214 -0.49 -2.66 4.67
CA ALA A 214 0.75 -3.41 4.48
C ALA A 214 1.96 -2.47 4.51
N GLY A 215 1.93 -1.39 3.71
CA GLY A 215 3.02 -0.41 3.63
C GLY A 215 3.37 0.21 4.96
N THR A 216 2.39 0.48 5.83
CA THR A 216 2.61 1.02 7.18
C THR A 216 3.45 0.06 8.03
N LEU A 217 3.11 -1.23 8.05
CA LEU A 217 3.91 -2.19 8.79
C LEU A 217 5.32 -2.33 8.19
N LEU A 218 5.43 -2.41 6.85
CA LEU A 218 6.73 -2.55 6.18
C LEU A 218 7.68 -1.41 6.52
N ILE A 219 7.21 -0.16 6.44
CA ILE A 219 8.04 1.03 6.73
C ILE A 219 8.40 1.07 8.22
N THR A 220 7.44 0.78 9.12
CA THR A 220 7.70 0.78 10.56
C THR A 220 8.73 -0.28 10.95
N GLU A 221 8.63 -1.50 10.42
CA GLU A 221 9.59 -2.58 10.65
C GLU A 221 10.96 -2.31 9.99
N ALA A 222 10.98 -1.48 8.94
CA ALA A 222 12.22 -1.03 8.30
C ALA A 222 12.93 0.11 9.05
N GLY A 223 12.31 0.69 10.09
CA GLY A 223 12.85 1.81 10.88
C GLY A 223 12.40 3.19 10.41
N GLY A 224 11.40 3.28 9.52
CA GLY A 224 10.80 4.53 9.06
C GLY A 224 9.59 4.97 9.88
N ILE A 225 8.96 6.07 9.46
CA ILE A 225 7.79 6.67 10.11
C ILE A 225 6.65 6.81 9.10
N VAL A 226 5.43 6.48 9.55
CA VAL A 226 4.18 6.65 8.77
C VAL A 226 3.15 7.35 9.64
N THR A 227 2.56 8.42 9.11
CA THR A 227 1.46 9.17 9.75
C THR A 227 0.43 9.57 8.70
N ASP A 228 -0.70 10.12 9.15
CA ASP A 228 -1.57 10.90 8.27
C ASP A 228 -0.91 12.24 7.88
N GLN A 229 -1.58 13.01 7.03
CA GLN A 229 -1.08 14.30 6.58
C GLN A 229 -0.98 15.38 7.70
N MET A 230 -1.49 15.10 8.89
CA MET A 230 -1.42 15.97 10.07
C MET A 230 -0.40 15.48 11.10
N GLY A 231 0.38 14.43 10.79
CA GLY A 231 1.35 13.84 11.70
C GLY A 231 0.74 12.90 12.74
N GLN A 232 -0.54 12.50 12.60
CA GLN A 232 -1.20 11.58 13.52
C GLN A 232 -0.94 10.12 13.13
N ALA A 233 -0.80 9.25 14.14
CA ALA A 233 -0.62 7.81 13.89
C ALA A 233 -1.86 7.20 13.22
N LEU A 234 -1.64 6.29 12.26
CA LEU A 234 -2.71 5.57 11.60
C LEU A 234 -3.23 4.41 12.47
N SER A 235 -4.54 4.19 12.43
CA SER A 235 -5.21 3.07 13.09
C SER A 235 -5.98 2.26 12.04
N PHE A 236 -5.95 0.93 12.15
CA PHE A 236 -6.53 0.01 11.18
C PHE A 236 -7.65 -0.83 11.79
N ASN A 237 -8.48 -1.40 10.93
CA ASN A 237 -9.74 -2.09 11.27
C ASN A 237 -10.70 -1.17 12.04
N GLN A 238 -10.90 0.04 11.49
CA GLN A 238 -11.79 1.05 12.07
C GLN A 238 -13.17 1.02 11.38
N PRO A 239 -14.23 1.51 12.03
CA PRO A 239 -15.57 1.64 11.40
C PRO A 239 -15.56 2.54 10.16
N ILE A 240 -14.68 3.54 10.12
CA ILE A 240 -14.46 4.42 8.97
C ILE A 240 -13.14 3.98 8.34
N LEU A 241 -13.24 3.52 7.09
CA LEU A 241 -12.09 2.97 6.35
C LEU A 241 -11.19 4.04 5.74
N GLU A 242 -11.70 5.27 5.65
CA GLU A 242 -10.99 6.38 5.04
C GLU A 242 -9.97 7.00 6.01
N MET A 243 -8.74 7.12 5.55
CA MET A 243 -7.61 7.73 6.23
C MET A 243 -7.39 9.16 5.73
N ASN A 244 -7.00 10.07 6.61
CA ASN A 244 -6.75 11.48 6.29
C ASN A 244 -5.39 11.68 5.61
N GLY A 245 -5.24 11.22 4.36
CA GLY A 245 -3.99 11.29 3.61
C GLY A 245 -2.86 10.42 4.20
N LEU A 246 -1.64 10.68 3.76
CA LEU A 246 -0.45 9.91 4.15
C LEU A 246 0.80 10.78 4.11
N VAL A 247 1.67 10.62 5.09
CA VAL A 247 3.09 10.97 5.05
C VAL A 247 3.90 9.75 5.49
N ALA A 248 4.71 9.20 4.59
CA ALA A 248 5.53 8.01 4.83
C ALA A 248 6.98 8.30 4.46
N THR A 249 7.93 8.00 5.35
CA THR A 249 9.33 8.41 5.20
C THR A 249 10.29 7.39 5.80
N ASN A 250 11.59 7.59 5.52
CA ASN A 250 12.69 6.89 6.17
C ASN A 250 12.93 7.31 7.65
N GLY A 251 12.07 8.16 8.22
CA GLY A 251 12.17 8.68 9.59
C GLY A 251 12.98 9.96 9.72
N HIS A 252 14.11 10.08 9.03
CA HIS A 252 14.99 11.26 9.11
C HIS A 252 14.37 12.51 8.48
N LEU A 253 13.53 12.34 7.46
CA LEU A 253 12.94 13.41 6.66
C LEU A 253 11.48 13.70 7.03
N HIS A 254 10.95 13.08 8.11
CA HIS A 254 9.51 13.10 8.39
C HIS A 254 8.96 14.52 8.60
N GLU A 255 9.59 15.33 9.45
CA GLU A 255 9.19 16.71 9.73
C GLU A 255 9.21 17.59 8.47
N TRP A 256 10.25 17.42 7.63
CA TRP A 256 10.32 18.17 6.37
C TRP A 256 9.18 17.79 5.42
N VAL A 257 8.84 16.51 5.30
CA VAL A 257 7.76 16.03 4.42
C VAL A 257 6.39 16.44 4.96
N LEU A 258 6.19 16.52 6.28
CA LEU A 258 5.00 17.12 6.88
C LEU A 258 4.85 18.59 6.47
N GLY A 259 5.94 19.36 6.41
CA GLY A 259 5.94 20.73 5.87
C GLY A 259 5.52 20.80 4.40
N LEU A 260 5.93 19.83 3.55
CA LEU A 260 5.43 19.74 2.16
C LEU A 260 3.93 19.43 2.09
N ALA A 261 3.41 18.58 2.98
CA ALA A 261 1.98 18.31 3.07
C ALA A 261 1.19 19.58 3.46
N GLU A 262 1.73 20.41 4.36
CA GLU A 262 1.12 21.69 4.73
C GLU A 262 1.04 22.66 3.53
N ILE A 263 2.11 22.76 2.74
CA ILE A 263 2.15 23.57 1.51
C ILE A 263 1.06 23.11 0.53
N LEU A 264 0.93 21.80 0.30
CA LEU A 264 -0.10 21.24 -0.60
C LEU A 264 -1.52 21.54 -0.09
N ARG A 265 -1.77 21.42 1.22
CA ARG A 265 -3.08 21.79 1.81
C ARG A 265 -3.41 23.26 1.61
N GLY A 266 -2.43 24.15 1.84
CA GLY A 266 -2.61 25.57 1.66
C GLY A 266 -2.89 26.00 0.22
N ALA A 267 -2.39 25.24 -0.76
CA ALA A 267 -2.61 25.51 -2.19
C ALA A 267 -3.96 24.98 -2.72
N ASN A 268 -4.59 24.03 -2.01
CA ASN A 268 -5.87 23.41 -2.42
C ASN A 268 -7.09 23.96 -1.66
N ASN A 269 -6.89 24.91 -0.72
CA ASN A 269 -7.92 25.72 -0.06
C ASN A 269 -8.08 27.05 -0.76
#